data_1ebe4e0feede24dbe4d608a3979e586b
#
_entry.id   1ebe4e0feede24dbe4d608a3979e586b
#
_cell.length_a   1.000
_cell.length_b   1.000
_cell.length_c   1.000
_cell.angle_alpha   90.00
_cell.angle_beta   90.00
_cell.angle_gamma   90.00
#
_symmetry.space_group_name_H-M   'P 1'
#
loop_
_entity.id
_entity.type
_entity.pdbx_description
1 polymer ?
#
loop_
_entity_poly.entity_id
_entity_poly.type
_entity_poly.pdbx_seq_one_letter_code
_entity_poly.pdbx_strand_id
1 'polypeptide(L)'
;TSLVVIDTFQRIRDGNDTGPPYASDYRDVTALKAIADKHSISLLLVHHTRKQQADDPMDKISGTTGISGAADNNFVLEAHKRGCSEATLACMGRDIEHMELSLKFDKANFVWTLTAPVEAEHIHVDPEALSLSAFLHTLGSFEGTATELSERLEAQTGEKLTPSVLSKRLVKYAAVLEQEGVRVVSTRTR
;
A
#
# COMPACT_ATOMS: atom_id res chain seq x y z
N THR A 1 9.94 29.02 5.33
CA THR A 1 10.13 27.65 5.88
C THR A 1 11.41 27.09 5.29
N SER A 2 12.31 26.55 6.13
CA SER A 2 13.55 25.93 5.68
C SER A 2 13.38 24.40 5.68
N LEU A 3 13.97 23.74 4.69
CA LEU A 3 13.99 22.29 4.58
C LEU A 3 15.40 21.77 4.93
N VAL A 4 15.47 20.79 5.81
CA VAL A 4 16.68 20.03 6.10
C VAL A 4 16.49 18.60 5.62
N VAL A 5 17.44 18.09 4.85
CA VAL A 5 17.43 16.72 4.33
C VAL A 5 18.50 15.91 5.03
N ILE A 6 18.15 14.75 5.57
CA ILE A 6 19.05 13.81 6.24
C ILE A 6 19.11 12.51 5.43
N ASP A 7 20.22 12.28 4.75
CA ASP A 7 20.48 11.08 3.96
C ASP A 7 21.71 10.31 4.52
N THR A 8 21.52 9.24 5.18
CA THR A 8 20.29 8.53 5.55
C THR A 8 20.03 8.65 7.06
N PHE A 9 18.76 8.51 7.45
CA PHE A 9 18.34 8.52 8.86
C PHE A 9 19.18 7.58 9.74
N GLN A 10 19.56 6.41 9.23
CA GLN A 10 20.38 5.44 9.95
C GLN A 10 21.76 6.00 10.41
N ARG A 11 22.30 7.01 9.73
CA ARG A 11 23.62 7.58 10.06
C ARG A 11 23.63 8.47 11.28
N ILE A 12 22.49 8.98 11.67
CA ILE A 12 22.35 9.88 12.83
C ILE A 12 21.81 9.17 14.07
N ARG A 13 21.48 7.88 13.95
CA ARG A 13 20.96 7.07 15.06
C ARG A 13 22.10 6.65 15.98
N ASP A 14 21.79 6.60 17.29
CA ASP A 14 22.72 6.03 18.27
C ASP A 14 22.75 4.50 18.13
N GLY A 15 23.89 3.96 17.73
CA GLY A 15 24.09 2.51 17.58
C GLY A 15 24.14 1.73 18.90
N ASN A 16 24.16 2.40 20.04
CA ASN A 16 24.28 1.79 21.37
C ASN A 16 22.91 1.62 22.07
N ASP A 17 21.80 1.94 21.41
CA ASP A 17 20.49 1.78 22.02
C ASP A 17 20.12 0.30 22.18
N THR A 18 20.01 -0.15 23.42
CA THR A 18 19.64 -1.53 23.81
C THR A 18 18.14 -1.69 24.10
N GLY A 19 17.34 -0.64 23.88
CA GLY A 19 15.89 -0.65 24.09
C GLY A 19 15.13 -1.48 23.05
N PRO A 20 13.82 -1.71 23.29
CA PRO A 20 12.96 -2.35 22.30
C PRO A 20 13.01 -1.58 20.96
N PRO A 21 13.22 -2.24 19.81
CA PRO A 21 13.41 -1.57 18.51
C PRO A 21 12.31 -0.57 18.15
N TYR A 22 11.06 -0.92 18.41
CA TYR A 22 9.91 -0.03 18.15
C TYR A 22 10.01 1.27 18.98
N ALA A 23 10.28 1.16 20.29
CA ALA A 23 10.36 2.31 21.17
C ALA A 23 11.54 3.22 20.82
N SER A 24 12.66 2.62 20.41
CA SER A 24 13.83 3.34 19.92
C SER A 24 13.51 4.10 18.62
N ASP A 25 12.97 3.42 17.62
CA ASP A 25 12.60 4.02 16.34
C ASP A 25 11.63 5.20 16.52
N TYR A 26 10.57 5.00 17.32
CA TYR A 26 9.58 6.02 17.61
C TYR A 26 10.16 7.23 18.33
N ARG A 27 11.01 7.00 19.34
CA ARG A 27 11.67 8.06 20.12
C ARG A 27 12.59 8.91 19.25
N ASP A 28 13.40 8.28 18.39
CA ASP A 28 14.37 8.97 17.56
C ASP A 28 13.67 9.91 16.56
N VAL A 29 12.62 9.45 15.90
CA VAL A 29 11.83 10.28 14.98
C VAL A 29 11.08 11.38 15.74
N THR A 30 10.52 11.08 16.92
CA THR A 30 9.83 12.08 17.76
C THR A 30 10.78 13.19 18.21
N ALA A 31 12.03 12.84 18.56
CA ALA A 31 13.02 13.84 18.94
C ALA A 31 13.38 14.78 17.78
N LEU A 32 13.52 14.25 16.57
CA LEU A 32 13.73 15.05 15.35
C LEU A 32 12.52 15.93 15.04
N LYS A 33 11.30 15.40 15.18
CA LYS A 33 10.08 16.17 15.04
C LYS A 33 10.03 17.35 16.01
N ALA A 34 10.37 17.15 17.28
CA ALA A 34 10.40 18.22 18.26
C ALA A 34 11.39 19.34 17.90
N ILE A 35 12.52 19.00 17.26
CA ILE A 35 13.47 19.97 16.71
C ILE A 35 12.85 20.74 15.56
N ALA A 36 12.17 20.04 14.62
CA ALA A 36 11.50 20.66 13.49
C ALA A 36 10.44 21.67 13.95
N ASP A 37 9.60 21.26 14.89
CA ASP A 37 8.53 22.10 15.46
C ASP A 37 9.11 23.33 16.17
N LYS A 38 10.13 23.14 17.02
CA LYS A 38 10.78 24.22 17.74
C LYS A 38 11.38 25.29 16.83
N HIS A 39 11.93 24.89 15.70
CA HIS A 39 12.61 25.80 14.77
C HIS A 39 11.75 26.15 13.54
N SER A 40 10.51 25.69 13.47
CA SER A 40 9.58 25.90 12.34
C SER A 40 10.23 25.54 11.00
N ILE A 41 10.89 24.38 10.94
CA ILE A 41 11.54 23.81 9.75
C ILE A 41 10.89 22.49 9.37
N SER A 42 11.08 22.08 8.12
CA SER A 42 10.71 20.75 7.64
C SER A 42 11.94 19.84 7.65
N LEU A 43 11.79 18.61 8.13
CA LEU A 43 12.83 17.58 8.07
C LEU A 43 12.40 16.50 7.08
N LEU A 44 13.24 16.21 6.09
CA LEU A 44 13.10 15.08 5.19
C LEU A 44 14.12 14.00 5.56
N LEU A 45 13.64 12.89 6.09
CA LEU A 45 14.47 11.75 6.48
C LEU A 45 14.47 10.73 5.36
N VAL A 46 15.63 10.54 4.70
CA VAL A 46 15.80 9.49 3.70
C VAL A 46 16.15 8.18 4.41
N HIS A 47 15.42 7.12 4.08
CA HIS A 47 15.61 5.82 4.69
C HIS A 47 15.47 4.70 3.67
N HIS A 48 16.08 3.54 3.95
CA HIS A 48 15.99 2.38 3.06
C HIS A 48 14.67 1.63 3.21
N THR A 49 14.22 1.03 2.13
CA THR A 49 13.13 0.05 2.16
C THR A 49 13.66 -1.34 2.45
N ARG A 50 12.80 -2.21 3.01
CA ARG A 50 13.10 -3.64 3.17
C ARG A 50 13.10 -4.33 1.82
N LYS A 51 13.89 -5.41 1.70
CA LYS A 51 13.89 -6.26 0.50
C LYS A 51 12.69 -7.21 0.42
N GLN A 52 11.93 -7.35 1.49
CA GLN A 52 10.72 -8.18 1.51
C GLN A 52 9.62 -7.54 0.68
N GLN A 53 8.90 -8.38 -0.07
CA GLN A 53 7.65 -7.95 -0.68
C GLN A 53 6.59 -7.77 0.41
N ALA A 54 5.85 -6.70 0.33
CA ALA A 54 4.70 -6.42 1.17
C ALA A 54 3.58 -5.90 0.26
N ASP A 55 2.34 -6.21 0.63
CA ASP A 55 1.16 -5.78 -0.12
C ASP A 55 0.94 -4.27 0.05
N ASP A 56 1.26 -3.73 1.22
CA ASP A 56 1.24 -2.30 1.50
C ASP A 56 2.66 -1.71 1.30
N PRO A 57 2.82 -0.68 0.43
CA PRO A 57 4.09 0.02 0.28
C PRO A 57 4.67 0.54 1.59
N MET A 58 3.83 0.96 2.55
CA MET A 58 4.28 1.50 3.83
C MET A 58 4.95 0.44 4.72
N ASP A 59 4.57 -0.83 4.59
CA ASP A 59 5.20 -1.95 5.29
C ASP A 59 6.63 -2.23 4.79
N LYS A 60 7.02 -1.67 3.65
CA LYS A 60 8.38 -1.77 3.09
C LYS A 60 9.37 -0.81 3.74
N ILE A 61 8.92 0.16 4.53
CA ILE A 61 9.81 1.04 5.28
C ILE A 61 10.65 0.19 6.23
N SER A 62 11.98 0.30 6.12
CA SER A 62 12.92 -0.45 6.95
C SER A 62 12.83 0.01 8.42
N GLY A 63 13.08 -0.90 9.35
CA GLY A 63 12.90 -0.62 10.78
C GLY A 63 11.54 -1.15 11.28
N THR A 64 11.00 -0.51 12.30
CA THR A 64 9.67 -0.86 12.84
C THR A 64 8.61 0.13 12.35
N THR A 65 7.34 -0.18 12.59
CA THR A 65 6.23 0.77 12.37
C THR A 65 6.34 2.02 13.26
N GLY A 66 7.29 2.05 14.21
CA GLY A 66 7.63 3.23 15.02
C GLY A 66 8.17 4.40 14.19
N ILE A 67 8.90 4.11 13.10
CA ILE A 67 9.41 5.16 12.21
C ILE A 67 8.26 5.83 11.45
N SER A 68 7.45 5.03 10.74
CA SER A 68 6.32 5.55 9.96
C SER A 68 5.22 6.16 10.83
N GLY A 69 5.00 5.60 12.01
CA GLY A 69 3.98 6.10 12.96
C GLY A 69 4.33 7.42 13.65
N ALA A 70 5.63 7.77 13.76
CA ALA A 70 6.07 9.03 14.36
C ALA A 70 6.22 10.17 13.34
N ALA A 71 6.31 9.87 12.05
CA ALA A 71 6.39 10.85 10.97
C ALA A 71 4.99 11.44 10.66
N ASP A 72 4.95 12.70 10.24
CA ASP A 72 3.70 13.32 9.78
C ASP A 72 3.30 12.80 8.40
N ASN A 73 4.28 12.60 7.51
CA ASN A 73 4.07 12.09 6.16
C ASN A 73 5.12 11.04 5.82
N ASN A 74 4.70 10.02 5.10
CA ASN A 74 5.55 8.94 4.60
C ASN A 74 5.47 8.87 3.08
N PHE A 75 6.62 8.70 2.44
CA PHE A 75 6.77 8.58 1.00
C PHE A 75 7.59 7.33 0.68
N VAL A 76 7.05 6.43 -0.12
CA VAL A 76 7.76 5.22 -0.54
C VAL A 76 7.95 5.25 -2.05
N LEU A 77 9.21 5.40 -2.50
CA LEU A 77 9.58 5.38 -3.91
C LEU A 77 10.02 3.97 -4.32
N GLU A 78 9.30 3.37 -5.25
CA GLU A 78 9.58 2.04 -5.77
C GLU A 78 9.78 2.05 -7.26
N ALA A 79 10.95 1.59 -7.72
CA ALA A 79 11.18 1.31 -9.13
C ALA A 79 10.51 -0.01 -9.53
N HIS A 80 9.77 -0.02 -10.64
CA HIS A 80 9.06 -1.22 -11.12
C HIS A 80 10.00 -2.38 -11.43
N LYS A 81 11.18 -2.09 -11.96
CA LYS A 81 12.26 -3.06 -12.18
C LYS A 81 13.61 -2.37 -12.00
N ARG A 82 14.61 -3.15 -11.62
CA ARG A 82 15.98 -2.64 -11.50
C ARG A 82 16.47 -2.12 -12.86
N GLY A 83 16.85 -0.84 -12.90
CA GLY A 83 17.34 -0.16 -14.11
C GLY A 83 16.26 0.37 -15.04
N CYS A 84 14.96 0.22 -14.75
CA CYS A 84 13.93 0.94 -15.49
C CYS A 84 13.87 2.41 -15.05
N SER A 85 13.31 3.23 -15.94
CA SER A 85 13.11 4.66 -15.69
C SER A 85 11.70 4.98 -15.18
N GLU A 86 10.98 3.98 -14.69
CA GLU A 86 9.62 4.13 -14.17
C GLU A 86 9.58 3.72 -12.70
N ALA A 87 8.87 4.50 -11.90
CA ALA A 87 8.69 4.26 -10.48
C ALA A 87 7.30 4.71 -10.02
N THR A 88 6.85 4.16 -8.91
CA THR A 88 5.67 4.63 -8.17
C THR A 88 6.13 5.29 -6.88
N LEU A 89 5.56 6.45 -6.56
CA LEU A 89 5.70 7.13 -5.28
C LEU A 89 4.39 7.00 -4.52
N ALA A 90 4.35 6.12 -3.53
CA ALA A 90 3.23 6.03 -2.61
C ALA A 90 3.38 7.08 -1.50
N CYS A 91 2.33 7.85 -1.26
CA CYS A 91 2.29 8.93 -0.29
C CYS A 91 1.17 8.65 0.73
N MET A 92 1.49 8.77 2.01
CA MET A 92 0.52 8.65 3.10
C MET A 92 0.93 9.55 4.24
N GLY A 93 -0.02 10.24 4.86
CA GLY A 93 0.28 11.10 5.97
C GLY A 93 -0.94 11.57 6.75
N ARG A 94 -0.68 12.39 7.76
CA ARG A 94 -1.73 12.92 8.62
C ARG A 94 -2.61 13.94 7.91
N ASP A 95 -2.00 14.75 7.04
CA ASP A 95 -2.62 15.88 6.37
C ASP A 95 -2.70 15.70 4.84
N ILE A 96 -2.33 14.50 4.35
CA ILE A 96 -2.42 14.13 2.94
C ILE A 96 -3.21 12.84 2.80
N GLU A 97 -4.06 12.77 1.79
CA GLU A 97 -4.74 11.53 1.43
C GLU A 97 -3.74 10.51 0.89
N HIS A 98 -4.08 9.22 1.05
CA HIS A 98 -3.29 8.17 0.41
C HIS A 98 -3.36 8.35 -1.11
N MET A 99 -2.20 8.46 -1.75
CA MET A 99 -2.10 8.57 -3.20
C MET A 99 -0.88 7.85 -3.72
N GLU A 100 -0.97 7.36 -4.95
CA GLU A 100 0.15 6.81 -5.69
C GLU A 100 0.40 7.66 -6.93
N LEU A 101 1.65 8.06 -7.11
CA LEU A 101 2.08 8.89 -8.22
C LEU A 101 2.99 8.09 -9.14
N SER A 102 2.65 8.04 -10.43
CA SER A 102 3.52 7.43 -11.44
C SER A 102 4.60 8.41 -11.88
N LEU A 103 5.85 7.99 -11.74
CA LEU A 103 7.03 8.79 -12.03
C LEU A 103 7.85 8.17 -13.16
N LYS A 104 8.45 9.03 -13.98
CA LYS A 104 9.43 8.64 -15.00
C LYS A 104 10.73 9.40 -14.79
N PHE A 105 11.85 8.68 -14.80
CA PHE A 105 13.17 9.28 -14.66
C PHE A 105 13.65 9.87 -15.99
N ASP A 106 13.84 11.18 -16.02
CA ASP A 106 14.48 11.87 -17.12
C ASP A 106 16.01 11.75 -16.98
N LYS A 107 16.59 10.92 -17.84
CA LYS A 107 18.04 10.66 -17.84
C LYS A 107 18.88 11.85 -18.31
N ALA A 108 18.29 12.77 -19.07
CA ALA A 108 19.02 13.94 -19.57
C ALA A 108 19.19 14.99 -18.47
N ASN A 109 18.16 15.17 -17.65
CA ASN A 109 18.14 16.18 -16.59
C ASN A 109 18.34 15.59 -15.20
N PHE A 110 18.41 14.25 -15.06
CA PHE A 110 18.55 13.52 -13.78
C PHE A 110 17.45 13.84 -12.77
N VAL A 111 16.21 13.98 -13.23
CA VAL A 111 15.06 14.27 -12.39
C VAL A 111 13.93 13.26 -12.62
N TRP A 112 13.13 13.03 -11.59
CA TRP A 112 11.88 12.31 -11.70
C TRP A 112 10.78 13.29 -12.12
N THR A 113 10.02 12.94 -13.15
CA THR A 113 8.87 13.72 -13.63
C THR A 113 7.59 12.95 -13.39
N LEU A 114 6.54 13.65 -12.96
CA LEU A 114 5.22 13.08 -12.85
C LEU A 114 4.69 12.79 -14.27
N THR A 115 4.31 11.53 -14.53
CA THR A 115 3.81 11.14 -15.85
C THR A 115 2.29 11.26 -15.96
N ALA A 116 1.57 11.00 -14.88
CA ALA A 116 0.17 11.32 -14.67
C ALA A 116 -0.07 11.36 -13.17
N PRO A 117 -0.96 12.21 -12.61
CA PRO A 117 -1.63 11.87 -11.38
C PRO A 117 -2.39 10.57 -11.69
N VAL A 118 -2.08 9.50 -11.00
CA VAL A 118 -3.03 8.40 -10.93
C VAL A 118 -4.18 9.01 -10.14
N GLU A 119 -5.23 9.43 -10.83
CA GLU A 119 -6.48 9.71 -10.16
C GLU A 119 -6.74 8.52 -9.25
N ALA A 120 -7.19 8.78 -8.03
CA ALA A 120 -7.35 7.79 -6.95
C ALA A 120 -8.31 6.61 -7.29
N GLU A 121 -8.56 6.35 -8.57
CA GLU A 121 -9.36 5.26 -9.12
C GLU A 121 -8.55 4.01 -9.49
N HIS A 122 -7.23 4.03 -9.39
CA HIS A 122 -6.48 2.79 -9.36
C HIS A 122 -6.13 2.44 -7.89
N ILE A 123 -7.16 2.19 -7.09
CA ILE A 123 -7.09 1.09 -6.13
C ILE A 123 -6.35 0.00 -6.90
N HIS A 124 -5.24 -0.50 -6.39
CA HIS A 124 -4.62 -1.73 -6.87
C HIS A 124 -5.73 -2.78 -6.78
N VAL A 125 -6.55 -2.86 -7.83
CA VAL A 125 -7.64 -3.81 -7.86
C VAL A 125 -6.92 -5.13 -8.02
N ASP A 126 -6.84 -5.84 -6.89
CA ASP A 126 -6.23 -7.16 -6.82
C ASP A 126 -6.71 -7.95 -8.06
N PRO A 127 -5.82 -8.47 -8.91
CA PRO A 127 -6.22 -9.21 -10.11
C PRO A 127 -7.24 -10.31 -9.81
N GLU A 128 -7.20 -10.85 -8.58
CA GLU A 128 -8.21 -11.80 -8.09
C GLU A 128 -9.60 -11.14 -7.93
N ALA A 129 -9.66 -9.87 -7.50
CA ALA A 129 -10.93 -9.15 -7.38
C ALA A 129 -11.54 -8.87 -8.74
N LEU A 130 -10.72 -8.48 -9.74
CA LEU A 130 -11.19 -8.28 -11.13
C LEU A 130 -11.69 -9.58 -11.75
N SER A 131 -10.94 -10.67 -11.59
CA SER A 131 -11.35 -11.99 -12.09
C SER A 131 -12.66 -12.44 -11.46
N LEU A 132 -12.80 -12.25 -10.14
CA LEU A 132 -14.02 -12.59 -9.41
C LEU A 132 -15.20 -11.70 -9.83
N SER A 133 -14.99 -10.39 -10.00
CA SER A 133 -16.01 -9.46 -10.50
C SER A 133 -16.48 -9.85 -11.89
N ALA A 134 -15.57 -10.10 -12.82
CA ALA A 134 -15.90 -10.53 -14.19
C ALA A 134 -16.72 -11.82 -14.18
N PHE A 135 -16.34 -12.81 -13.37
CA PHE A 135 -17.12 -14.05 -13.21
C PHE A 135 -18.53 -13.76 -12.68
N LEU A 136 -18.67 -12.96 -11.61
CA LEU A 136 -19.98 -12.66 -11.02
C LEU A 136 -20.89 -11.88 -11.99
N HIS A 137 -20.32 -10.99 -12.79
CA HIS A 137 -21.09 -10.31 -13.86
C HIS A 137 -21.65 -11.28 -14.90
N THR A 138 -20.95 -12.35 -15.26
CA THR A 138 -21.47 -13.35 -16.20
C THR A 138 -22.66 -14.14 -15.66
N LEU A 139 -22.79 -14.24 -14.33
CA LEU A 139 -23.91 -14.89 -13.67
C LEU A 139 -25.18 -14.02 -13.64
N GLY A 140 -25.04 -12.70 -13.75
CA GLY A 140 -26.12 -11.72 -13.62
C GLY A 140 -26.72 -11.68 -12.22
N SER A 141 -27.40 -12.75 -11.80
CA SER A 141 -27.86 -12.95 -10.44
C SER A 141 -27.65 -14.41 -10.03
N PHE A 142 -27.27 -14.63 -8.78
CA PHE A 142 -27.07 -15.97 -8.24
C PHE A 142 -27.62 -16.04 -6.81
N GLU A 143 -28.41 -17.06 -6.56
CA GLU A 143 -28.87 -17.44 -5.21
C GLU A 143 -28.51 -18.90 -5.00
N GLY A 144 -27.73 -19.19 -3.95
CA GLY A 144 -27.26 -20.54 -3.67
C GLY A 144 -26.18 -20.58 -2.61
N THR A 145 -25.58 -21.75 -2.43
CA THR A 145 -24.52 -22.00 -1.47
C THR A 145 -23.14 -21.62 -2.01
N ALA A 146 -22.16 -21.42 -1.12
CA ALA A 146 -20.77 -21.21 -1.53
C ALA A 146 -20.19 -22.41 -2.30
N THR A 147 -20.72 -23.63 -2.07
CA THR A 147 -20.33 -24.83 -2.81
C THR A 147 -20.79 -24.76 -4.25
N GLU A 148 -22.06 -24.47 -4.48
CA GLU A 148 -22.63 -24.32 -5.83
C GLU A 148 -21.95 -23.18 -6.63
N LEU A 149 -21.62 -22.07 -5.93
CA LEU A 149 -20.90 -20.97 -6.56
C LEU A 149 -19.47 -21.36 -6.93
N SER A 150 -18.79 -22.15 -6.09
CA SER A 150 -17.44 -22.66 -6.33
C SER A 150 -17.40 -23.63 -7.51
N GLU A 151 -18.40 -24.51 -7.65
CA GLU A 151 -18.54 -25.44 -8.78
C GLU A 151 -18.79 -24.69 -10.10
N ARG A 152 -19.60 -23.63 -10.08
CA ARG A 152 -19.83 -22.78 -11.25
C ARG A 152 -18.58 -22.01 -11.67
N LEU A 153 -17.82 -21.49 -10.70
CA LEU A 153 -16.54 -20.83 -10.96
C LEU A 153 -15.58 -21.78 -11.66
N GLU A 154 -15.40 -23.01 -11.12
CA GLU A 154 -14.53 -24.03 -11.71
C GLU A 154 -14.98 -24.41 -13.12
N ALA A 155 -16.27 -24.61 -13.32
CA ALA A 155 -16.83 -24.97 -14.63
C ALA A 155 -16.64 -23.87 -15.70
N GLN A 156 -16.67 -22.60 -15.32
CA GLN A 156 -16.64 -21.48 -16.25
C GLN A 156 -15.23 -20.92 -16.48
N THR A 157 -14.39 -20.89 -15.45
CA THR A 157 -13.06 -20.28 -15.51
C THR A 157 -11.92 -21.28 -15.46
N GLY A 158 -12.20 -22.53 -15.07
CA GLY A 158 -11.18 -23.54 -14.79
C GLY A 158 -10.46 -23.33 -13.44
N GLU A 159 -10.76 -22.25 -12.71
CA GLU A 159 -10.14 -21.98 -11.41
C GLU A 159 -10.81 -22.75 -10.29
N LYS A 160 -10.06 -23.62 -9.61
CA LYS A 160 -10.57 -24.44 -8.53
C LYS A 160 -10.37 -23.75 -7.19
N LEU A 161 -11.44 -23.17 -6.65
CA LEU A 161 -11.46 -22.60 -5.31
C LEU A 161 -12.34 -23.44 -4.38
N THR A 162 -11.87 -23.66 -3.15
CA THR A 162 -12.75 -24.27 -2.14
C THR A 162 -13.84 -23.28 -1.71
N PRO A 163 -15.04 -23.75 -1.31
CA PRO A 163 -16.13 -22.87 -0.85
C PRO A 163 -15.73 -21.90 0.28
N SER A 164 -14.85 -22.35 1.18
CA SER A 164 -14.34 -21.53 2.27
C SER A 164 -13.43 -20.39 1.77
N VAL A 165 -12.56 -20.67 0.80
CA VAL A 165 -11.67 -19.66 0.20
C VAL A 165 -12.48 -18.67 -0.60
N LEU A 166 -13.44 -19.14 -1.40
CA LEU A 166 -14.33 -18.29 -2.17
C LEU A 166 -15.15 -17.34 -1.27
N SER A 167 -15.72 -17.86 -0.18
CA SER A 167 -16.44 -17.02 0.78
C SER A 167 -15.57 -15.95 1.42
N LYS A 168 -14.31 -16.26 1.76
CA LYS A 168 -13.36 -15.29 2.29
C LYS A 168 -13.01 -14.21 1.26
N ARG A 169 -12.82 -14.58 -0.02
CA ARG A 169 -12.56 -13.64 -1.12
C ARG A 169 -13.76 -12.72 -1.34
N LEU A 170 -14.98 -13.24 -1.34
CA LEU A 170 -16.20 -12.42 -1.47
C LEU A 170 -16.31 -11.37 -0.35
N VAL A 171 -15.95 -11.73 0.88
CA VAL A 171 -15.92 -10.77 2.01
C VAL A 171 -14.77 -9.79 1.86
N LYS A 172 -13.57 -10.28 1.53
CA LYS A 172 -12.37 -9.44 1.36
C LYS A 172 -12.58 -8.35 0.30
N TYR A 173 -13.20 -8.72 -0.82
CA TYR A 173 -13.39 -7.83 -1.96
C TYR A 173 -14.78 -7.18 -2.05
N ALA A 174 -15.60 -7.27 -1.00
CA ALA A 174 -16.98 -6.80 -1.02
C ALA A 174 -17.12 -5.33 -1.46
N ALA A 175 -16.24 -4.45 -0.98
CA ALA A 175 -16.25 -3.03 -1.32
C ALA A 175 -15.90 -2.79 -2.81
N VAL A 176 -14.93 -3.52 -3.33
CA VAL A 176 -14.53 -3.45 -4.75
C VAL A 176 -15.64 -3.98 -5.65
N LEU A 177 -16.24 -5.12 -5.28
CA LEU A 177 -17.35 -5.73 -6.01
C LEU A 177 -18.58 -4.79 -6.06
N GLU A 178 -18.86 -4.07 -4.97
CA GLU A 178 -19.97 -3.11 -4.91
C GLU A 178 -19.72 -1.90 -5.84
N GLN A 179 -18.49 -1.41 -5.92
CA GLN A 179 -18.09 -0.36 -6.88
C GLN A 179 -18.26 -0.81 -8.33
N GLU A 180 -17.97 -2.09 -8.61
CA GLU A 180 -18.18 -2.73 -9.91
C GLU A 180 -19.65 -3.13 -10.17
N GLY A 181 -20.58 -2.76 -9.28
CA GLY A 181 -22.01 -3.04 -9.43
C GLY A 181 -22.45 -4.44 -8.99
N VAL A 182 -21.58 -5.21 -8.34
CA VAL A 182 -21.90 -6.55 -7.83
C VAL A 182 -22.16 -6.49 -6.32
N ARG A 183 -23.40 -6.71 -5.92
CA ARG A 183 -23.79 -6.75 -4.51
C ARG A 183 -23.82 -8.18 -3.99
N VAL A 184 -23.00 -8.45 -2.96
CA VAL A 184 -22.95 -9.75 -2.31
C VAL A 184 -23.68 -9.69 -0.97
N VAL A 185 -24.69 -10.53 -0.79
CA VAL A 185 -25.44 -10.67 0.47
C VAL A 185 -25.29 -12.11 0.97
N SER A 186 -24.73 -12.27 2.16
CA SER A 186 -24.60 -13.59 2.80
C SER A 186 -25.55 -13.70 3.99
N THR A 187 -26.40 -14.72 3.95
CA THR A 187 -27.30 -15.06 5.06
C THR A 187 -26.89 -16.40 5.66
N ARG A 188 -26.81 -16.47 6.99
CA ARG A 188 -26.64 -17.76 7.68
C ARG A 188 -28.02 -18.41 7.82
N THR A 189 -28.24 -19.51 7.14
CA THR A 189 -29.35 -20.42 7.47
C THR A 189 -29.00 -21.14 8.79
N ARG A 190 -29.88 -21.01 9.77
CA ARG A 190 -29.76 -21.73 11.06
C ARG A 190 -30.15 -23.17 10.87
#